data_6d1610651d42bb78683f1c2dd2bcae98
#
_entry.id   6d1610651d42bb78683f1c2dd2bcae98
#
_cell.length_a   1.000
_cell.length_b   1.000
_cell.length_c   1.000
_cell.angle_alpha   90.00
_cell.angle_beta   90.00
_cell.angle_gamma   90.00
#
_symmetry.space_group_name_H-M   'P 1'
#
loop_
_entity.id
_entity.type
_entity.pdbx_description
1 polymer ?
#
loop_
_entity_poly.entity_id
_entity_poly.type
_entity_poly.pdbx_seq_one_letter_code
_entity_poly.pdbx_strand_id
1 'polypeptide(L)'
;RIITPLTSMGVKIQSNSGKLPIKIFSSNLKSIEYELPIASAQVKSCLILAALDGNGRTVLKEKIKTRDHTEIMLNELGAKISSNSHIIINPLDTDLKPFHVNIPGDPSSAAFFASAAALLPNSDLTIKNLLANSTRIGFFHVLEKMGAIVTWQNMRKEIGEIVGDVNIKSQPLSGIDLQGEIIPSIIDEIPIIALLATQADSPTCVRNAEELRHKESDRIDAICHNI
;
A
#
# COMPACT_ATOMS: atom_id res chain seq x y z
N ARG A 1 6.08 7.76 14.93
CA ARG A 1 6.33 8.08 13.53
C ARG A 1 5.69 9.42 13.10
N ILE A 2 4.44 9.73 13.52
CA ILE A 2 3.71 10.95 13.12
C ILE A 2 4.02 12.20 13.95
N ILE A 3 4.48 12.05 15.20
CA ILE A 3 4.68 13.18 16.13
C ILE A 3 5.69 14.18 15.57
N THR A 4 6.87 13.71 15.17
CA THR A 4 7.95 14.55 14.66
C THR A 4 7.51 15.43 13.48
N PRO A 5 6.99 14.87 12.37
CA PRO A 5 6.60 15.68 11.23
C PRO A 5 5.40 16.62 11.55
N LEU A 6 4.41 16.17 12.32
CA LEU A 6 3.31 17.04 12.71
C LEU A 6 3.78 18.20 13.62
N THR A 7 4.75 17.96 14.52
CA THR A 7 5.36 19.03 15.31
C THR A 7 6.10 20.01 14.41
N SER A 8 6.78 19.56 13.36
CA SER A 8 7.40 20.43 12.36
C SER A 8 6.36 21.28 11.61
N MET A 9 5.14 20.75 11.40
CA MET A 9 4.00 21.52 10.90
C MET A 9 3.38 22.48 11.94
N GLY A 10 3.91 22.54 13.16
CA GLY A 10 3.43 23.42 14.22
C GLY A 10 2.36 22.83 15.14
N VAL A 11 2.03 21.54 14.98
CA VAL A 11 1.06 20.86 15.86
C VAL A 11 1.62 20.74 17.28
N LYS A 12 0.86 21.13 18.28
CA LYS A 12 1.19 20.93 19.69
C LYS A 12 0.72 19.55 20.13
N ILE A 13 1.68 18.66 20.42
CA ILE A 13 1.44 17.26 20.78
C ILE A 13 2.12 16.93 22.10
N GLN A 14 1.38 16.28 23.00
CA GLN A 14 1.90 15.68 24.22
C GLN A 14 1.76 14.16 24.17
N SER A 15 2.81 13.45 24.53
CA SER A 15 2.82 11.99 24.60
C SER A 15 3.83 11.52 25.64
N ASN A 16 3.68 10.30 26.14
CA ASN A 16 4.69 9.68 26.98
C ASN A 16 5.71 8.94 26.11
N SER A 17 6.85 9.60 25.81
CA SER A 17 7.93 9.03 24.97
C SER A 17 7.44 8.49 23.61
N GLY A 18 6.51 9.21 22.96
CA GLY A 18 5.95 8.82 21.67
C GLY A 18 4.92 7.69 21.71
N LYS A 19 4.51 7.25 22.90
CA LYS A 19 3.49 6.22 23.13
C LYS A 19 2.14 6.84 23.51
N LEU A 20 1.09 6.05 23.40
CA LEU A 20 -0.24 6.39 23.91
C LEU A 20 -0.25 6.53 25.43
N PRO A 21 -1.11 7.42 26.00
CA PRO A 21 -2.03 8.29 25.31
C PRO A 21 -1.33 9.49 24.66
N ILE A 22 -1.90 9.96 23.52
CA ILE A 22 -1.44 11.15 22.81
C ILE A 22 -2.50 12.25 22.96
N LYS A 23 -2.08 13.45 23.34
CA LYS A 23 -2.94 14.63 23.41
C LYS A 23 -2.52 15.61 22.33
N ILE A 24 -3.45 15.98 21.46
CA ILE A 24 -3.25 16.92 20.36
C ILE A 24 -4.06 18.19 20.67
N PHE A 25 -3.44 19.33 20.50
CA PHE A 25 -4.06 20.65 20.75
C PHE A 25 -4.31 21.35 19.41
N SER A 26 -5.35 22.16 19.36
CA SER A 26 -5.61 23.04 18.22
C SER A 26 -4.36 23.87 17.89
N SER A 27 -3.98 23.91 16.63
CA SER A 27 -2.74 24.54 16.17
C SER A 27 -2.91 25.08 14.76
N ASN A 28 -2.25 26.20 14.44
CA ASN A 28 -2.16 26.68 13.07
C ASN A 28 -1.09 25.89 12.32
N LEU A 29 -1.51 25.17 11.29
CA LEU A 29 -0.63 24.31 10.52
C LEU A 29 0.23 25.13 9.54
N LYS A 30 1.52 24.82 9.52
CA LYS A 30 2.50 25.42 8.62
C LYS A 30 2.87 24.46 7.52
N SER A 31 3.14 24.99 6.34
CA SER A 31 3.75 24.22 5.26
C SER A 31 5.15 23.76 5.63
N ILE A 32 5.54 22.57 5.18
CA ILE A 32 6.87 22.00 5.38
C ILE A 32 7.39 21.33 4.11
N GLU A 33 8.70 21.20 4.04
CA GLU A 33 9.38 20.22 3.18
C GLU A 33 9.89 19.10 4.07
N TYR A 34 9.45 17.86 3.82
CA TYR A 34 9.75 16.73 4.70
C TYR A 34 10.09 15.47 3.90
N GLU A 35 11.22 14.87 4.20
CA GLU A 35 11.61 13.56 3.68
C GLU A 35 11.14 12.46 4.65
N LEU A 36 10.35 11.53 4.14
CA LEU A 36 9.86 10.38 4.92
C LEU A 36 11.04 9.43 5.21
N PRO A 37 11.43 9.25 6.48
CA PRO A 37 12.58 8.41 6.83
C PRO A 37 12.33 6.92 6.56
N ILE A 38 11.06 6.52 6.51
CA ILE A 38 10.60 5.16 6.28
C ILE A 38 9.46 5.19 5.27
N ALA A 39 9.40 4.22 4.36
CA ALA A 39 8.30 4.03 3.43
C ALA A 39 7.02 3.67 4.18
N SER A 40 6.18 4.66 4.47
CA SER A 40 4.93 4.50 5.24
C SER A 40 3.80 5.33 4.64
N ALA A 41 2.87 4.67 3.95
CA ALA A 41 1.67 5.31 3.42
C ALA A 41 0.82 5.96 4.52
N GLN A 42 0.76 5.39 5.71
CA GLN A 42 0.00 5.95 6.84
C GLN A 42 0.56 7.28 7.32
N VAL A 43 1.90 7.40 7.45
CA VAL A 43 2.54 8.67 7.81
C VAL A 43 2.33 9.68 6.69
N LYS A 44 2.51 9.28 5.44
CA LYS A 44 2.25 10.10 4.25
C LYS A 44 0.82 10.64 4.25
N SER A 45 -0.19 9.79 4.37
CA SER A 45 -1.60 10.17 4.41
C SER A 45 -1.92 11.15 5.54
N CYS A 46 -1.34 10.92 6.74
CA CYS A 46 -1.48 11.83 7.87
C CYS A 46 -0.96 13.24 7.52
N LEU A 47 0.20 13.34 6.89
CA LEU A 47 0.80 14.62 6.52
C LEU A 47 0.07 15.30 5.35
N ILE A 48 -0.42 14.52 4.39
CA ILE A 48 -1.25 15.05 3.29
C ILE A 48 -2.52 15.68 3.87
N LEU A 49 -3.25 14.98 4.73
CA LEU A 49 -4.48 15.50 5.34
C LEU A 49 -4.20 16.75 6.17
N ALA A 50 -3.11 16.79 6.95
CA ALA A 50 -2.71 17.97 7.70
C ALA A 50 -2.32 19.14 6.77
N ALA A 51 -1.68 18.87 5.65
CA ALA A 51 -1.25 19.89 4.69
C ALA A 51 -2.42 20.57 3.97
N LEU A 52 -3.57 19.88 3.83
CA LEU A 52 -4.78 20.47 3.22
C LEU A 52 -5.31 21.67 4.03
N ASP A 53 -5.10 21.69 5.35
CA ASP A 53 -5.46 22.80 6.26
C ASP A 53 -4.24 23.68 6.59
N GLY A 54 -3.15 23.55 5.87
CA GLY A 54 -1.91 24.30 6.08
C GLY A 54 -1.97 25.72 5.51
N ASN A 55 -1.00 26.54 5.88
CA ASN A 55 -0.91 27.94 5.43
C ASN A 55 -0.11 28.13 4.13
N GLY A 56 0.28 27.05 3.46
CA GLY A 56 1.06 27.09 2.22
C GLY A 56 1.40 25.71 1.68
N ARG A 57 2.15 25.70 0.57
CA ARG A 57 2.55 24.51 -0.16
C ARG A 57 3.45 23.61 0.68
N THR A 58 3.04 22.38 0.91
CA THR A 58 3.84 21.31 1.56
C THR A 58 4.44 20.39 0.52
N VAL A 59 5.68 19.95 0.74
CA VAL A 59 6.39 19.02 -0.13
C VAL A 59 6.83 17.80 0.68
N LEU A 60 6.37 16.61 0.29
CA LEU A 60 6.80 15.35 0.87
C LEU A 60 7.67 14.58 -0.12
N LYS A 61 8.77 13.99 0.40
CA LYS A 61 9.70 13.19 -0.39
C LYS A 61 9.68 11.75 0.11
N GLU A 62 9.50 10.81 -0.80
CA GLU A 62 9.60 9.37 -0.53
C GLU A 62 10.86 8.80 -1.23
N LYS A 63 11.64 7.97 -0.53
CA LYS A 63 12.74 7.21 -1.15
C LYS A 63 12.22 6.06 -1.99
N ILE A 64 11.15 5.43 -1.54
CA ILE A 64 10.45 4.34 -2.21
C ILE A 64 8.97 4.69 -2.23
N LYS A 65 8.35 4.59 -3.40
CA LYS A 65 6.92 4.88 -3.55
C LYS A 65 6.09 3.95 -2.69
N THR A 66 5.20 4.54 -1.88
CA THR A 66 4.22 3.80 -1.09
C THR A 66 2.82 3.92 -1.72
N ARG A 67 1.81 3.25 -1.11
CA ARG A 67 0.40 3.32 -1.53
C ARG A 67 -0.04 4.76 -1.71
N ASP A 68 -0.72 5.07 -2.82
CA ASP A 68 -1.07 6.43 -3.24
C ASP A 68 -2.59 6.70 -3.27
N HIS A 69 -3.37 5.89 -2.58
CA HIS A 69 -4.84 6.00 -2.52
C HIS A 69 -5.32 7.38 -2.04
N THR A 70 -4.63 7.94 -1.04
CA THR A 70 -4.98 9.24 -0.45
C THR A 70 -4.82 10.36 -1.48
N GLU A 71 -3.72 10.37 -2.22
CA GLU A 71 -3.45 11.34 -3.28
C GLU A 71 -4.47 11.24 -4.40
N ILE A 72 -4.73 10.00 -4.87
CA ILE A 72 -5.66 9.72 -5.95
C ILE A 72 -7.07 10.19 -5.57
N MET A 73 -7.58 9.74 -4.42
CA MET A 73 -8.93 10.05 -3.97
C MET A 73 -9.11 11.56 -3.73
N LEU A 74 -8.19 12.19 -3.03
CA LEU A 74 -8.28 13.63 -2.72
C LEU A 74 -8.24 14.49 -3.98
N ASN A 75 -7.44 14.11 -4.99
CA ASN A 75 -7.42 14.79 -6.28
C ASN A 75 -8.78 14.71 -7.02
N GLU A 76 -9.42 13.55 -7.03
CA GLU A 76 -10.75 13.40 -7.62
C GLU A 76 -11.81 14.22 -6.86
N LEU A 77 -11.62 14.45 -5.56
CA LEU A 77 -12.49 15.28 -4.74
C LEU A 77 -12.22 16.79 -4.87
N GLY A 78 -11.17 17.17 -5.60
CA GLY A 78 -10.84 18.55 -5.92
C GLY A 78 -9.64 19.14 -5.18
N ALA A 79 -8.92 18.35 -4.37
CA ALA A 79 -7.65 18.78 -3.81
C ALA A 79 -6.59 18.97 -4.91
N LYS A 80 -5.62 19.86 -4.67
CA LYS A 80 -4.52 20.13 -5.61
C LYS A 80 -3.25 19.42 -5.13
N ILE A 81 -3.14 18.12 -5.44
CA ILE A 81 -2.01 17.28 -5.08
C ILE A 81 -1.33 16.78 -6.34
N SER A 82 -0.02 16.92 -6.47
CA SER A 82 0.78 16.31 -7.53
C SER A 82 1.81 15.35 -6.95
N SER A 83 2.01 14.20 -7.58
CA SER A 83 2.86 13.11 -7.09
C SER A 83 3.80 12.58 -8.18
N ASN A 84 4.57 13.46 -8.82
CA ASN A 84 5.56 13.06 -9.83
C ASN A 84 6.86 12.60 -9.14
N SER A 85 7.86 13.51 -9.02
CA SER A 85 9.12 13.25 -8.30
C SER A 85 8.97 13.41 -6.79
N HIS A 86 8.08 14.29 -6.35
CA HIS A 86 7.73 14.58 -4.96
C HIS A 86 6.22 14.74 -4.86
N ILE A 87 5.69 14.56 -3.66
CA ILE A 87 4.29 14.81 -3.39
C ILE A 87 4.15 16.26 -2.96
N ILE A 88 3.48 17.05 -3.79
CA ILE A 88 3.25 18.47 -3.56
C ILE A 88 1.78 18.65 -3.22
N ILE A 89 1.51 19.20 -2.04
CA ILE A 89 0.17 19.45 -1.53
C ILE A 89 -0.04 20.94 -1.39
N ASN A 90 -1.07 21.49 -2.04
CA ASN A 90 -1.52 22.83 -1.79
C ASN A 90 -2.70 22.81 -0.81
N PRO A 91 -2.83 23.82 0.06
CA PRO A 91 -4.01 23.97 0.92
C PRO A 91 -5.30 23.94 0.10
N LEU A 92 -6.40 23.54 0.73
CA LEU A 92 -7.71 23.62 0.12
C LEU A 92 -8.14 25.08 -0.05
N ASP A 93 -8.56 25.44 -1.25
CA ASP A 93 -9.20 26.74 -1.53
C ASP A 93 -10.72 26.68 -1.31
N THR A 94 -11.31 25.49 -1.41
CA THR A 94 -12.73 25.20 -1.29
C THR A 94 -12.93 23.84 -0.65
N ASP A 95 -14.13 23.59 -0.14
CA ASP A 95 -14.49 22.27 0.40
C ASP A 95 -14.34 21.15 -0.66
N LEU A 96 -13.98 19.96 -0.19
CA LEU A 96 -13.93 18.77 -1.03
C LEU A 96 -15.34 18.41 -1.51
N LYS A 97 -15.44 17.93 -2.75
CA LYS A 97 -16.72 17.52 -3.35
C LYS A 97 -17.23 16.23 -2.70
N PRO A 98 -18.54 16.15 -2.40
CA PRO A 98 -19.14 14.89 -1.98
C PRO A 98 -19.10 13.88 -3.14
N PHE A 99 -19.04 12.59 -2.80
CA PHE A 99 -18.94 11.51 -3.79
C PHE A 99 -19.71 10.27 -3.36
N HIS A 100 -20.00 9.41 -4.33
CA HIS A 100 -20.45 8.05 -4.12
C HIS A 100 -19.45 7.10 -4.74
N VAL A 101 -19.10 6.03 -4.03
CA VAL A 101 -18.15 5.02 -4.51
C VAL A 101 -18.63 3.61 -4.17
N ASN A 102 -18.47 2.70 -5.13
CA ASN A 102 -18.51 1.28 -4.86
C ASN A 102 -17.11 0.84 -4.45
N ILE A 103 -16.92 0.52 -3.17
CA ILE A 103 -15.60 0.11 -2.68
C ILE A 103 -15.20 -1.18 -3.37
N PRO A 104 -14.06 -1.20 -4.09
CA PRO A 104 -13.57 -2.41 -4.75
C PRO A 104 -13.04 -3.42 -3.74
N GLY A 105 -12.90 -4.68 -4.17
CA GLY A 105 -12.27 -5.72 -3.39
C GLY A 105 -10.80 -5.38 -3.06
N ASP A 106 -10.36 -5.81 -1.87
CA ASP A 106 -8.98 -5.61 -1.42
C ASP A 106 -8.04 -6.67 -2.02
N PRO A 107 -6.94 -6.29 -2.71
CA PRO A 107 -5.97 -7.22 -3.28
C PRO A 107 -5.35 -8.18 -2.27
N SER A 108 -5.09 -7.73 -1.04
CA SER A 108 -4.53 -8.60 0.01
C SER A 108 -5.50 -9.69 0.42
N SER A 109 -6.79 -9.39 0.53
CA SER A 109 -7.84 -10.40 0.78
C SER A 109 -8.01 -11.34 -0.41
N ALA A 110 -7.93 -10.82 -1.64
CA ALA A 110 -8.02 -11.61 -2.86
C ALA A 110 -6.82 -12.56 -3.03
N ALA A 111 -5.66 -12.23 -2.50
CA ALA A 111 -4.44 -13.04 -2.59
C ALA A 111 -4.64 -14.46 -2.03
N PHE A 112 -5.45 -14.64 -0.99
CA PHE A 112 -5.76 -15.97 -0.44
C PHE A 112 -6.50 -16.86 -1.44
N PHE A 113 -7.53 -16.31 -2.10
CA PHE A 113 -8.30 -17.05 -3.11
C PHE A 113 -7.49 -17.27 -4.39
N ALA A 114 -6.70 -16.28 -4.80
CA ALA A 114 -5.80 -16.39 -5.95
C ALA A 114 -4.73 -17.46 -5.73
N SER A 115 -4.16 -17.54 -4.51
CA SER A 115 -3.21 -18.60 -4.14
C SER A 115 -3.87 -19.98 -4.15
N ALA A 116 -5.08 -20.12 -3.61
CA ALA A 116 -5.81 -21.37 -3.67
C ALA A 116 -6.05 -21.83 -5.13
N ALA A 117 -6.45 -20.89 -6.00
CA ALA A 117 -6.64 -21.17 -7.41
C ALA A 117 -5.32 -21.56 -8.12
N ALA A 118 -4.20 -20.93 -7.75
CA ALA A 118 -2.90 -21.28 -8.33
C ALA A 118 -2.40 -22.67 -7.91
N LEU A 119 -2.68 -23.09 -6.66
CA LEU A 119 -2.24 -24.35 -6.08
C LEU A 119 -3.11 -25.55 -6.48
N LEU A 120 -4.41 -25.34 -6.66
CA LEU A 120 -5.34 -26.43 -6.97
C LEU A 120 -5.32 -26.73 -8.47
N PRO A 121 -5.00 -27.97 -8.88
CA PRO A 121 -4.94 -28.34 -10.30
C PRO A 121 -6.24 -28.08 -11.04
N ASN A 122 -6.14 -27.64 -12.28
CA ASN A 122 -7.27 -27.34 -13.18
C ASN A 122 -8.19 -26.21 -12.69
N SER A 123 -7.73 -25.38 -11.77
CA SER A 123 -8.50 -24.22 -11.30
C SER A 123 -8.53 -23.11 -12.35
N ASP A 124 -9.69 -22.47 -12.45
CA ASP A 124 -9.97 -21.27 -13.24
C ASP A 124 -10.89 -20.37 -12.42
N LEU A 125 -10.31 -19.38 -11.73
CA LEU A 125 -11.03 -18.50 -10.81
C LEU A 125 -11.03 -17.06 -11.31
N THR A 126 -12.21 -16.44 -11.36
CA THR A 126 -12.33 -14.99 -11.60
C THR A 126 -12.77 -14.28 -10.32
N ILE A 127 -11.94 -13.35 -9.85
CA ILE A 127 -12.25 -12.43 -8.74
C ILE A 127 -12.68 -11.10 -9.35
N LYS A 128 -13.92 -10.70 -9.08
CA LYS A 128 -14.53 -9.51 -9.69
C LYS A 128 -14.37 -8.27 -8.85
N ASN A 129 -14.38 -7.11 -9.52
CA ASN A 129 -14.39 -5.79 -8.89
C ASN A 129 -13.23 -5.60 -7.90
N LEU A 130 -12.03 -5.97 -8.30
CA LEU A 130 -10.83 -5.87 -7.48
C LEU A 130 -10.10 -4.56 -7.76
N LEU A 131 -9.55 -3.93 -6.70
CA LEU A 131 -8.66 -2.80 -6.86
C LEU A 131 -7.40 -3.21 -7.62
N ALA A 132 -7.10 -2.51 -8.71
CA ALA A 132 -5.96 -2.78 -9.59
C ALA A 132 -4.90 -1.67 -9.52
N ASN A 133 -4.77 -1.00 -8.38
CA ASN A 133 -3.75 0.01 -8.14
C ASN A 133 -2.35 -0.64 -8.19
N SER A 134 -1.44 -0.06 -8.97
CA SER A 134 -0.08 -0.59 -9.18
C SER A 134 0.74 -0.76 -7.89
N THR A 135 0.44 0.00 -6.84
CA THR A 135 1.08 -0.12 -5.53
C THR A 135 0.53 -1.26 -4.67
N ARG A 136 -0.53 -1.94 -5.13
CA ARG A 136 -1.26 -2.99 -4.39
C ARG A 136 -1.31 -4.35 -5.08
N ILE A 137 -1.07 -4.40 -6.39
CA ILE A 137 -1.17 -5.63 -7.18
C ILE A 137 0.16 -6.38 -7.30
N GLY A 138 1.16 -6.02 -6.50
CA GLY A 138 2.48 -6.67 -6.50
C GLY A 138 2.41 -8.18 -6.35
N PHE A 139 1.51 -8.68 -5.49
CA PHE A 139 1.27 -10.11 -5.33
C PHE A 139 0.88 -10.81 -6.65
N PHE A 140 0.00 -10.23 -7.44
CA PHE A 140 -0.43 -10.81 -8.72
C PHE A 140 0.70 -10.86 -9.74
N HIS A 141 1.60 -9.88 -9.73
CA HIS A 141 2.83 -9.91 -10.54
C HIS A 141 3.81 -10.99 -10.06
N VAL A 142 3.91 -11.21 -8.75
CA VAL A 142 4.71 -12.32 -8.20
C VAL A 142 4.11 -13.67 -8.62
N LEU A 143 2.81 -13.83 -8.49
CA LEU A 143 2.09 -15.07 -8.85
C LEU A 143 2.27 -15.40 -10.33
N GLU A 144 2.18 -14.40 -11.21
CA GLU A 144 2.45 -14.55 -12.64
C GLU A 144 3.91 -14.96 -12.91
N LYS A 145 4.88 -14.33 -12.25
CA LYS A 145 6.30 -14.68 -12.35
C LYS A 145 6.62 -16.06 -11.81
N MET A 146 5.86 -16.57 -10.84
CA MET A 146 5.96 -17.92 -10.34
C MET A 146 5.38 -18.96 -11.33
N GLY A 147 4.65 -18.54 -12.38
CA GLY A 147 4.16 -19.39 -13.45
C GLY A 147 2.64 -19.49 -13.59
N ALA A 148 1.85 -19.00 -12.63
CA ALA A 148 0.39 -18.97 -12.76
C ALA A 148 -0.04 -18.06 -13.92
N ILE A 149 -1.15 -18.39 -14.57
CA ILE A 149 -1.74 -17.48 -15.57
C ILE A 149 -2.61 -16.48 -14.85
N VAL A 150 -2.24 -15.19 -14.92
CA VAL A 150 -2.98 -14.07 -14.33
C VAL A 150 -3.44 -13.15 -15.44
N THR A 151 -4.74 -12.91 -15.56
CA THR A 151 -5.31 -12.08 -16.63
C THR A 151 -6.28 -11.05 -16.05
N TRP A 152 -5.99 -9.78 -16.28
CA TRP A 152 -6.87 -8.67 -15.90
C TRP A 152 -7.87 -8.36 -17.01
N GLN A 153 -9.12 -8.14 -16.64
CA GLN A 153 -10.24 -7.90 -17.55
C GLN A 153 -11.14 -6.78 -16.99
N ASN A 154 -12.01 -6.23 -17.83
CA ASN A 154 -13.03 -5.24 -17.44
C ASN A 154 -12.44 -4.05 -16.65
N MET A 155 -11.22 -3.62 -17.02
CA MET A 155 -10.52 -2.51 -16.37
C MET A 155 -11.27 -1.20 -16.55
N ARG A 156 -11.51 -0.49 -15.46
CA ARG A 156 -12.19 0.80 -15.46
C ARG A 156 -11.64 1.70 -14.38
N LYS A 157 -11.97 2.99 -14.43
CA LYS A 157 -11.60 3.97 -13.42
C LYS A 157 -12.80 4.27 -12.52
N GLU A 158 -12.63 4.19 -11.19
CA GLU A 158 -13.60 4.58 -10.19
C GLU A 158 -12.92 5.49 -9.15
N ILE A 159 -13.39 6.74 -9.05
CA ILE A 159 -12.80 7.79 -8.16
C ILE A 159 -11.27 7.81 -8.23
N GLY A 160 -10.75 7.91 -9.47
CA GLY A 160 -9.31 7.97 -9.74
C GLY A 160 -8.58 6.63 -9.69
N GLU A 161 -9.11 5.63 -8.97
CA GLU A 161 -8.51 4.30 -8.85
C GLU A 161 -8.84 3.41 -10.05
N ILE A 162 -7.92 2.54 -10.40
CA ILE A 162 -8.16 1.49 -11.39
C ILE A 162 -8.76 0.27 -10.70
N VAL A 163 -9.85 -0.23 -11.24
CA VAL A 163 -10.59 -1.40 -10.77
C VAL A 163 -10.81 -2.35 -11.94
N GLY A 164 -10.76 -3.65 -11.69
CA GLY A 164 -10.96 -4.66 -12.73
C GLY A 164 -11.34 -6.02 -12.18
N ASP A 165 -11.48 -6.99 -13.06
CA ASP A 165 -11.64 -8.39 -12.72
C ASP A 165 -10.30 -9.09 -12.97
N VAL A 166 -9.86 -9.97 -12.07
CA VAL A 166 -8.65 -10.77 -12.26
C VAL A 166 -9.02 -12.24 -12.37
N ASN A 167 -8.55 -12.89 -13.43
CA ASN A 167 -8.69 -14.32 -13.62
C ASN A 167 -7.35 -15.01 -13.33
N ILE A 168 -7.40 -16.09 -12.55
CA ILE A 168 -6.24 -16.90 -12.18
C ILE A 168 -6.48 -18.35 -12.64
N LYS A 169 -5.51 -18.93 -13.38
CA LYS A 169 -5.51 -20.33 -13.73
C LYS A 169 -4.27 -21.01 -13.18
N SER A 170 -4.45 -22.22 -12.66
CA SER A 170 -3.37 -23.02 -12.12
C SER A 170 -2.37 -23.43 -13.20
N GLN A 171 -1.10 -23.37 -12.85
CA GLN A 171 0.04 -23.92 -13.58
C GLN A 171 1.09 -24.40 -12.58
N PRO A 172 2.03 -25.28 -12.97
CA PRO A 172 3.19 -25.57 -12.14
C PRO A 172 3.90 -24.28 -11.72
N LEU A 173 4.20 -24.14 -10.44
CA LEU A 173 4.85 -22.96 -9.90
C LEU A 173 6.36 -23.18 -9.78
N SER A 174 7.11 -22.15 -10.12
CA SER A 174 8.58 -22.10 -9.94
C SER A 174 8.94 -21.07 -8.87
N GLY A 175 10.08 -21.29 -8.20
CA GLY A 175 10.62 -20.37 -7.22
C GLY A 175 11.09 -19.07 -7.84
N ILE A 176 11.22 -18.02 -7.01
CA ILE A 176 11.52 -16.65 -7.45
C ILE A 176 12.37 -15.90 -6.42
N ASP A 177 13.26 -15.01 -6.90
CA ASP A 177 13.98 -14.05 -6.07
C ASP A 177 13.21 -12.72 -5.98
N LEU A 178 12.86 -12.31 -4.76
CA LEU A 178 12.11 -11.09 -4.45
C LEU A 178 12.98 -10.16 -3.61
N GLN A 179 13.25 -8.95 -4.11
CA GLN A 179 14.06 -7.95 -3.40
C GLN A 179 13.81 -6.52 -3.89
N GLY A 180 14.23 -5.53 -3.09
CA GLY A 180 14.22 -4.12 -3.48
C GLY A 180 12.83 -3.53 -3.59
N GLU A 181 12.54 -2.83 -4.69
CA GLU A 181 11.34 -2.00 -4.86
C GLU A 181 10.02 -2.76 -4.87
N ILE A 182 10.02 -4.06 -5.13
CA ILE A 182 8.81 -4.88 -5.09
C ILE A 182 8.31 -5.10 -3.66
N ILE A 183 9.22 -5.13 -2.67
CA ILE A 183 8.90 -5.53 -1.29
C ILE A 183 7.78 -4.70 -0.66
N PRO A 184 7.76 -3.36 -0.73
CA PRO A 184 6.66 -2.58 -0.17
C PRO A 184 5.28 -2.90 -0.76
N SER A 185 5.23 -3.33 -2.03
CA SER A 185 3.96 -3.66 -2.71
C SER A 185 3.43 -5.06 -2.41
N ILE A 186 4.25 -5.92 -1.78
CA ILE A 186 3.92 -7.32 -1.43
C ILE A 186 4.12 -7.63 0.05
N ILE A 187 4.47 -6.62 0.87
CA ILE A 187 4.89 -6.82 2.27
C ILE A 187 3.85 -7.58 3.10
N ASP A 188 2.57 -7.34 2.84
CA ASP A 188 1.48 -7.98 3.55
C ASP A 188 1.16 -9.38 2.98
N GLU A 189 1.57 -9.68 1.75
CA GLU A 189 1.36 -10.95 1.04
C GLU A 189 2.56 -11.92 1.16
N ILE A 190 3.69 -11.51 1.74
CA ILE A 190 4.86 -12.41 1.92
C ILE A 190 4.49 -13.71 2.64
N PRO A 191 3.62 -13.75 3.66
CA PRO A 191 3.22 -15.02 4.27
C PRO A 191 2.53 -15.97 3.28
N ILE A 192 1.65 -15.47 2.41
CA ILE A 192 0.97 -16.31 1.43
C ILE A 192 1.90 -16.69 0.27
N ILE A 193 2.86 -15.83 -0.09
CA ILE A 193 3.92 -16.16 -1.06
C ILE A 193 4.82 -17.28 -0.51
N ALA A 194 5.12 -17.27 0.78
CA ALA A 194 5.87 -18.35 1.41
C ALA A 194 5.13 -19.69 1.33
N LEU A 195 3.79 -19.69 1.50
CA LEU A 195 2.99 -20.89 1.27
C LEU A 195 3.07 -21.36 -0.20
N LEU A 196 2.95 -20.46 -1.18
CA LEU A 196 3.12 -20.80 -2.60
C LEU A 196 4.50 -21.40 -2.87
N ALA A 197 5.54 -20.86 -2.24
CA ALA A 197 6.92 -21.32 -2.39
C ALA A 197 7.13 -22.78 -1.92
N THR A 198 6.35 -23.25 -0.93
CA THR A 198 6.41 -24.66 -0.49
C THR A 198 5.95 -25.65 -1.58
N GLN A 199 5.21 -25.17 -2.57
CA GLN A 199 4.67 -25.98 -3.67
C GLN A 199 5.35 -25.68 -5.02
N ALA A 200 6.36 -24.80 -5.02
CA ALA A 200 7.15 -24.49 -6.20
C ALA A 200 8.23 -25.57 -6.46
N ASP A 201 8.64 -25.73 -7.71
CA ASP A 201 9.65 -26.70 -8.15
C ASP A 201 11.11 -26.29 -7.81
N SER A 202 11.28 -25.04 -7.37
CA SER A 202 12.59 -24.44 -7.09
C SER A 202 12.52 -23.47 -5.91
N PRO A 203 13.66 -23.11 -5.29
CA PRO A 203 13.67 -22.23 -4.12
C PRO A 203 13.17 -20.82 -4.40
N THR A 204 12.42 -20.27 -3.46
CA THR A 204 12.06 -18.84 -3.42
C THR A 204 12.89 -18.13 -2.36
N CYS A 205 13.43 -16.97 -2.68
CA CYS A 205 14.19 -16.15 -1.75
C CYS A 205 13.56 -14.74 -1.63
N VAL A 206 13.39 -14.27 -0.40
CA VAL A 206 12.89 -12.92 -0.12
C VAL A 206 13.95 -12.14 0.66
N ARG A 207 14.33 -10.95 0.15
CA ARG A 207 15.32 -10.06 0.77
C ARG A 207 14.71 -8.69 1.03
N ASN A 208 15.33 -7.90 1.93
CA ASN A 208 14.91 -6.56 2.30
C ASN A 208 13.48 -6.48 2.89
N ALA A 209 13.07 -7.52 3.61
CA ALA A 209 11.74 -7.62 4.24
C ALA A 209 11.80 -7.48 5.78
N GLU A 210 12.84 -6.84 6.31
CA GLU A 210 13.08 -6.69 7.76
C GLU A 210 11.94 -5.97 8.48
N GLU A 211 11.18 -5.13 7.77
CA GLU A 211 10.01 -4.45 8.34
C GLU A 211 8.95 -5.44 8.87
N LEU A 212 8.88 -6.66 8.33
CA LEU A 212 7.98 -7.71 8.81
C LEU A 212 8.23 -8.12 10.27
N ARG A 213 9.46 -7.91 10.78
CA ARG A 213 9.79 -8.15 12.20
C ARG A 213 9.19 -7.11 13.15
N HIS A 214 8.76 -5.97 12.60
CA HIS A 214 8.26 -4.81 13.37
C HIS A 214 6.76 -4.53 13.13
N LYS A 215 6.02 -5.51 12.62
CA LYS A 215 4.56 -5.45 12.49
C LYS A 215 3.89 -5.74 13.85
N GLU A 216 2.64 -6.16 13.85
CA GLU A 216 1.91 -6.59 15.07
C GLU A 216 2.55 -7.79 15.77
N SER A 217 3.30 -8.61 15.01
CA SER A 217 4.16 -9.71 15.47
C SER A 217 5.41 -9.79 14.58
N ASP A 218 6.44 -10.54 14.97
CA ASP A 218 7.52 -10.90 14.05
C ASP A 218 6.98 -11.92 13.03
N ARG A 219 6.53 -11.41 11.86
CA ARG A 219 5.93 -12.24 10.82
C ARG A 219 6.95 -13.18 10.18
N ILE A 220 8.25 -12.82 10.13
CA ILE A 220 9.29 -13.71 9.60
C ILE A 220 9.42 -14.95 10.50
N ASP A 221 9.51 -14.74 11.81
CA ASP A 221 9.57 -15.84 12.77
C ASP A 221 8.31 -16.71 12.70
N ALA A 222 7.14 -16.08 12.64
CA ALA A 222 5.87 -16.80 12.49
C ALA A 222 5.80 -17.64 11.21
N ILE A 223 6.28 -17.14 10.06
CA ILE A 223 6.36 -17.90 8.80
C ILE A 223 7.27 -19.11 8.98
N CYS A 224 8.51 -18.88 9.47
CA CYS A 224 9.50 -19.94 9.64
C CYS A 224 9.05 -21.04 10.63
N HIS A 225 8.16 -20.70 11.57
CA HIS A 225 7.65 -21.68 12.55
C HIS A 225 6.47 -22.51 12.01
N ASN A 226 5.70 -21.97 11.06
CA ASN A 226 4.47 -22.59 10.57
C ASN A 226 4.61 -23.28 9.21
N ILE A 227 5.73 -23.10 8.51
CA ILE A 227 6.09 -23.77 7.25
C ILE A 227 7.26 -24.71 7.49
#